data_bc9714d7cafbf95c5d8f5cbf8a35745b
#
_entry.id   bc9714d7cafbf95c5d8f5cbf8a35745b
#
_cell.length_a   1.000
_cell.length_b   1.000
_cell.length_c   1.000
_cell.angle_alpha   90.00
_cell.angle_beta   90.00
_cell.angle_gamma   90.00
#
_symmetry.space_group_name_H-M   'P 1'
#
loop_
_entity.id
_entity.type
_entity.pdbx_description
1 polymer ?
#
loop_
_entity_poly.entity_id
_entity_poly.type
_entity_poly.pdbx_seq_one_letter_code
_entity_poly.pdbx_strand_id
1 'polypeptide(L)'
;HEDAIYRLGETSKFKVVALDCGIMLSNIQVDYEVSEDLMPAHTKKSITLKGNEGTIVAGTMKQPGYLRVKAVVEHEGSKYTSYSTVGFEPDKLLPKVKMPEDFDAYWTKTLKLLDKVELAPKMDLIADRCTDKVDVYHISFGNIKGTRMYGVLTMPKKEGKYPSILKVPGAGVHAMSGNVAWAAKGAIVLEIGIHGIPVILESGLYSDLSNGVLSNYVLHGIENRDTYFFRRVYLGCVKAVDFLLSLTKSNGKVGVIGGSQGGMLSLATSYLDKRISATGVYFPAFCDQEAYMHGRTGGWPHFFKNKEIC
;
A
#
# COMPACT_ATOMS: atom_id res chain seq x y z
N HIS A 1 3.39 -26.84 -11.59
CA HIS A 1 3.12 -25.74 -12.54
C HIS A 1 4.21 -24.66 -12.34
N GLU A 2 4.80 -24.19 -13.44
CA GLU A 2 5.87 -23.17 -13.40
C GLU A 2 5.33 -21.79 -12.97
N ASP A 3 4.07 -21.49 -13.30
CA ASP A 3 3.37 -20.27 -12.95
C ASP A 3 2.71 -20.28 -11.57
N ALA A 4 2.80 -21.42 -10.84
CA ALA A 4 2.14 -21.64 -9.56
C ALA A 4 0.59 -21.47 -9.60
N ILE A 5 -0.03 -21.65 -10.77
CA ILE A 5 -1.48 -21.56 -10.97
C ILE A 5 -2.05 -22.95 -11.22
N TYR A 6 -3.15 -23.25 -10.55
CA TYR A 6 -3.87 -24.54 -10.58
C TYR A 6 -5.35 -24.31 -10.91
N ARG A 7 -5.99 -25.34 -11.46
CA ARG A 7 -7.46 -25.38 -11.57
C ARG A 7 -8.06 -25.89 -10.27
N LEU A 8 -9.30 -25.54 -10.01
CA LEU A 8 -10.05 -26.13 -8.89
C LEU A 8 -10.11 -27.64 -9.02
N GLY A 9 -9.87 -28.36 -7.93
CA GLY A 9 -9.82 -29.83 -7.90
C GLY A 9 -8.43 -30.41 -8.19
N GLU A 10 -7.50 -29.70 -8.81
CA GLU A 10 -6.13 -30.16 -8.98
C GLU A 10 -5.39 -30.22 -7.65
N THR A 11 -4.47 -31.16 -7.50
CA THR A 11 -3.66 -31.28 -6.28
C THR A 11 -2.36 -30.51 -6.41
N SER A 12 -2.15 -29.50 -5.56
CA SER A 12 -0.91 -28.74 -5.50
C SER A 12 0.18 -29.48 -4.72
N LYS A 13 1.42 -29.36 -5.20
CA LYS A 13 2.60 -29.94 -4.60
C LYS A 13 3.70 -28.89 -4.46
N PHE A 14 4.37 -28.87 -3.33
CA PHE A 14 5.46 -27.97 -3.04
C PHE A 14 6.75 -28.77 -2.85
N LYS A 15 7.79 -28.40 -3.57
CA LYS A 15 9.13 -28.91 -3.33
C LYS A 15 9.73 -28.15 -2.15
N VAL A 16 10.30 -28.87 -1.21
CA VAL A 16 10.96 -28.31 -0.02
C VAL A 16 12.43 -28.73 -0.03
N VAL A 17 13.30 -27.76 0.16
CA VAL A 17 14.73 -27.94 0.39
C VAL A 17 15.13 -27.14 1.62
N ALA A 18 16.09 -27.65 2.38
CA ALA A 18 16.71 -26.93 3.48
C ALA A 18 18.19 -26.68 3.10
N LEU A 19 18.63 -25.43 3.28
CA LEU A 19 19.98 -24.99 2.93
C LEU A 19 20.65 -24.36 4.15
N ASP A 20 21.88 -24.71 4.40
CA ASP A 20 22.78 -24.02 5.30
C ASP A 20 24.02 -23.56 4.53
N CYS A 21 24.31 -22.26 4.53
CA CYS A 21 25.43 -21.64 3.78
C CYS A 21 25.54 -22.11 2.32
N GLY A 22 24.38 -22.38 1.67
CA GLY A 22 24.34 -22.89 0.28
C GLY A 22 24.48 -24.41 0.14
N ILE A 23 24.68 -25.12 1.24
CA ILE A 23 24.79 -26.62 1.27
C ILE A 23 23.39 -27.16 1.59
N MET A 24 22.92 -28.11 0.78
CA MET A 24 21.68 -28.81 1.03
C MET A 24 21.76 -29.72 2.24
N LEU A 25 20.85 -29.59 3.17
CA LEU A 25 20.73 -30.44 4.34
C LEU A 25 19.88 -31.68 4.01
N SER A 26 20.29 -32.83 4.52
CA SER A 26 19.60 -34.10 4.40
C SER A 26 19.18 -34.64 5.78
N ASN A 27 18.17 -35.54 5.78
CA ASN A 27 17.65 -36.17 7.00
C ASN A 27 17.14 -35.17 8.08
N ILE A 28 16.77 -33.97 7.65
CA ILE A 28 16.20 -32.95 8.53
C ILE A 28 14.66 -33.00 8.51
N GLN A 29 14.06 -32.83 9.68
CA GLN A 29 12.61 -32.76 9.81
C GLN A 29 12.15 -31.34 9.49
N VAL A 30 11.08 -31.24 8.67
CA VAL A 30 10.39 -30.00 8.35
C VAL A 30 8.94 -30.13 8.81
N ASP A 31 8.55 -29.30 9.74
CA ASP A 31 7.17 -29.14 10.14
C ASP A 31 6.45 -28.21 9.16
N TYR A 32 5.22 -28.53 8.76
CA TYR A 32 4.50 -27.68 7.85
C TYR A 32 3.02 -27.53 8.20
N GLU A 33 2.50 -26.38 7.83
CA GLU A 33 1.08 -26.03 7.92
C GLU A 33 0.56 -25.72 6.52
N VAL A 34 -0.67 -26.17 6.22
CA VAL A 34 -1.39 -25.79 5.00
C VAL A 34 -2.62 -25.00 5.39
N SER A 35 -2.83 -23.88 4.75
CA SER A 35 -3.99 -22.99 4.96
C SER A 35 -4.42 -22.34 3.66
N GLU A 36 -5.64 -21.86 3.57
CA GLU A 36 -5.91 -20.72 2.70
C GLU A 36 -5.06 -19.55 3.12
N ASP A 37 -4.70 -18.64 2.20
CA ASP A 37 -3.75 -17.58 2.52
C ASP A 37 -4.23 -16.72 3.68
N LEU A 38 -3.35 -16.49 4.68
CA LEU A 38 -3.60 -15.78 5.94
C LEU A 38 -4.79 -16.29 6.80
N MET A 39 -5.37 -17.43 6.47
CA MET A 39 -6.43 -18.09 7.25
C MET A 39 -5.83 -19.13 8.21
N PRO A 40 -6.58 -19.61 9.22
CA PRO A 40 -6.13 -20.67 10.10
C PRO A 40 -5.75 -21.95 9.34
N ALA A 41 -4.67 -22.59 9.76
CA ALA A 41 -4.21 -23.83 9.15
C ALA A 41 -5.21 -24.97 9.38
N HIS A 42 -5.60 -25.64 8.29
CA HIS A 42 -6.45 -26.85 8.32
C HIS A 42 -5.62 -28.14 8.34
N THR A 43 -4.32 -28.06 8.05
CA THR A 43 -3.40 -29.21 8.06
C THR A 43 -2.10 -28.79 8.75
N LYS A 44 -1.64 -29.64 9.68
CA LYS A 44 -0.36 -29.53 10.37
C LYS A 44 0.30 -30.90 10.36
N LYS A 45 1.47 -31.04 9.75
CA LYS A 45 2.21 -32.30 9.61
C LYS A 45 3.70 -32.04 9.56
N SER A 46 4.47 -33.12 9.55
CA SER A 46 5.92 -33.10 9.38
C SER A 46 6.33 -34.04 8.25
N ILE A 47 7.43 -33.70 7.59
CA ILE A 47 8.14 -34.59 6.67
C ILE A 47 9.62 -34.61 7.02
N THR A 48 10.28 -35.71 6.72
CA THR A 48 11.75 -35.78 6.76
C THR A 48 12.28 -35.67 5.34
N LEU A 49 13.22 -34.75 5.11
CA LEU A 49 13.88 -34.61 3.81
C LEU A 49 14.81 -35.82 3.61
N LYS A 50 14.40 -36.76 2.77
CA LYS A 50 15.21 -37.90 2.36
C LYS A 50 16.12 -37.49 1.20
N GLY A 51 17.43 -37.53 1.40
CA GLY A 51 18.36 -36.85 0.50
C GLY A 51 18.27 -35.33 0.71
N ASN A 52 18.21 -34.56 -0.37
CA ASN A 52 18.34 -33.11 -0.32
C ASN A 52 16.97 -32.39 -0.50
N GLU A 53 15.86 -33.12 -0.62
CA GLU A 53 14.56 -32.55 -0.90
C GLU A 53 13.40 -33.39 -0.36
N GLY A 54 12.25 -32.74 -0.25
CA GLY A 54 10.98 -33.36 0.09
C GLY A 54 9.83 -32.76 -0.70
N THR A 55 8.70 -33.44 -0.69
CA THR A 55 7.47 -32.94 -1.35
C THR A 55 6.35 -32.86 -0.34
N ILE A 56 5.76 -31.68 -0.21
CA ILE A 56 4.53 -31.44 0.54
C ILE A 56 3.37 -31.48 -0.46
N VAL A 57 2.44 -32.42 -0.26
CA VAL A 57 1.18 -32.46 -0.98
C VAL A 57 0.18 -31.61 -0.19
N ALA A 58 -0.10 -30.40 -0.68
CA ALA A 58 -0.93 -29.44 0.04
C ALA A 58 -2.43 -29.59 -0.24
N GLY A 59 -2.79 -30.35 -1.27
CA GLY A 59 -4.19 -30.57 -1.62
C GLY A 59 -4.72 -29.60 -2.66
N THR A 60 -6.02 -29.31 -2.58
CA THR A 60 -6.75 -28.52 -3.57
C THR A 60 -7.67 -27.52 -2.90
N MET A 61 -8.25 -26.61 -3.69
CA MET A 61 -9.31 -25.70 -3.27
C MET A 61 -10.63 -26.01 -3.98
N LYS A 62 -11.75 -25.67 -3.31
CA LYS A 62 -13.12 -25.84 -3.84
C LYS A 62 -13.68 -24.56 -4.48
N GLN A 63 -13.02 -23.42 -4.22
CA GLN A 63 -13.37 -22.11 -4.76
C GLN A 63 -12.10 -21.35 -5.13
N PRO A 64 -12.17 -20.37 -6.03
CA PRO A 64 -11.02 -19.55 -6.41
C PRO A 64 -10.35 -18.88 -5.21
N GLY A 65 -9.02 -18.86 -5.19
CA GLY A 65 -8.27 -18.32 -4.06
C GLY A 65 -6.81 -18.72 -4.06
N TYR A 66 -6.21 -18.64 -2.88
CA TYR A 66 -4.79 -18.94 -2.70
C TYR A 66 -4.59 -19.95 -1.56
N LEU A 67 -3.79 -21.00 -1.82
CA LEU A 67 -3.40 -22.02 -0.85
C LEU A 67 -1.93 -21.80 -0.48
N ARG A 68 -1.66 -21.69 0.81
CA ARG A 68 -0.33 -21.42 1.35
C ARG A 68 0.21 -22.59 2.16
N VAL A 69 1.48 -22.87 1.97
CA VAL A 69 2.29 -23.72 2.84
C VAL A 69 3.23 -22.85 3.66
N LYS A 70 3.22 -23.03 4.97
CA LYS A 70 4.24 -22.55 5.89
C LYS A 70 5.10 -23.73 6.28
N ALA A 71 6.41 -23.68 6.03
CA ALA A 71 7.38 -24.68 6.42
C ALA A 71 8.29 -24.13 7.52
N VAL A 72 8.56 -24.93 8.54
CA VAL A 72 9.42 -24.59 9.66
C VAL A 72 10.45 -25.69 9.84
N VAL A 73 11.70 -25.31 9.98
CA VAL A 73 12.80 -26.22 10.32
C VAL A 73 13.52 -25.66 11.56
N GLU A 74 13.93 -26.56 12.44
CA GLU A 74 14.83 -26.23 13.54
C GLU A 74 16.22 -26.76 13.22
N HIS A 75 17.22 -25.89 13.21
CA HIS A 75 18.59 -26.22 12.91
C HIS A 75 19.53 -25.40 13.78
N GLU A 76 20.48 -26.04 14.44
CA GLU A 76 21.44 -25.41 15.38
C GLU A 76 20.80 -24.52 16.45
N GLY A 77 19.67 -24.96 17.01
CA GLY A 77 18.93 -24.24 18.07
C GLY A 77 18.12 -23.02 17.57
N SER A 78 18.07 -22.79 16.26
CA SER A 78 17.30 -21.69 15.64
C SER A 78 16.15 -22.23 14.80
N LYS A 79 15.02 -21.48 14.77
CA LYS A 79 13.86 -21.80 13.91
C LYS A 79 13.86 -20.95 12.66
N TYR A 80 13.79 -21.62 11.52
CA TYR A 80 13.70 -20.99 10.20
C TYR A 80 12.33 -21.25 9.61
N THR A 81 11.68 -20.21 9.13
CA THR A 81 10.32 -20.27 8.56
C THR A 81 10.32 -19.79 7.14
N SER A 82 9.69 -20.55 6.25
CA SER A 82 9.47 -20.16 4.86
C SER A 82 7.99 -20.30 4.49
N TYR A 83 7.54 -19.48 3.55
CA TYR A 83 6.19 -19.49 3.02
C TYR A 83 6.23 -19.64 1.51
N SER A 84 5.30 -20.42 0.98
CA SER A 84 5.02 -20.47 -0.47
C SER A 84 3.53 -20.57 -0.71
N THR A 85 3.05 -19.90 -1.74
CA THR A 85 1.62 -19.79 -2.06
C THR A 85 1.39 -20.12 -3.51
N VAL A 86 0.28 -20.82 -3.80
CA VAL A 86 -0.19 -21.10 -5.16
C VAL A 86 -1.61 -20.55 -5.34
N GLY A 87 -1.93 -20.13 -6.56
CA GLY A 87 -3.25 -19.66 -6.93
C GLY A 87 -4.11 -20.78 -7.51
N PHE A 88 -5.38 -20.84 -7.11
CA PHE A 88 -6.40 -21.68 -7.72
C PHE A 88 -7.40 -20.79 -8.46
N GLU A 89 -7.33 -20.77 -9.79
CA GLU A 89 -8.17 -19.94 -10.66
C GLU A 89 -8.30 -18.49 -10.16
N PRO A 90 -7.17 -17.79 -9.84
CA PRO A 90 -7.21 -16.46 -9.22
C PRO A 90 -7.87 -15.40 -10.10
N ASP A 91 -7.91 -15.61 -11.41
CA ASP A 91 -8.60 -14.79 -12.39
C ASP A 91 -10.14 -14.82 -12.23
N LYS A 92 -10.66 -15.84 -11.56
CA LYS A 92 -12.09 -15.98 -11.24
C LYS A 92 -12.45 -15.46 -9.84
N LEU A 93 -11.49 -14.90 -9.13
CA LEU A 93 -11.70 -14.36 -7.79
C LEU A 93 -12.55 -13.08 -7.86
N LEU A 94 -13.76 -13.12 -7.30
CA LEU A 94 -14.64 -11.96 -7.22
C LEU A 94 -14.54 -11.29 -5.86
N PRO A 95 -14.60 -9.96 -5.79
CA PRO A 95 -14.65 -9.23 -4.52
C PRO A 95 -15.92 -9.59 -3.74
N LYS A 96 -15.83 -9.61 -2.42
CA LYS A 96 -16.99 -9.83 -1.54
C LYS A 96 -17.71 -8.52 -1.19
N VAL A 97 -16.96 -7.43 -1.15
CA VAL A 97 -17.51 -6.08 -0.92
C VAL A 97 -18.35 -5.63 -2.11
N LYS A 98 -19.50 -5.04 -1.82
CA LYS A 98 -20.36 -4.40 -2.82
C LYS A 98 -20.20 -2.90 -2.75
N MET A 99 -20.23 -2.24 -3.90
CA MET A 99 -20.24 -0.79 -3.95
C MET A 99 -21.58 -0.27 -3.37
N PRO A 100 -21.54 0.66 -2.38
CA PRO A 100 -22.76 1.26 -1.85
C PRO A 100 -23.56 1.99 -2.94
N GLU A 101 -24.89 1.93 -2.87
CA GLU A 101 -25.77 2.56 -3.87
C GLU A 101 -25.58 4.07 -3.98
N ASP A 102 -25.24 4.72 -2.87
CA ASP A 102 -25.03 6.18 -2.80
C ASP A 102 -23.55 6.60 -3.02
N PHE A 103 -22.67 5.67 -3.44
CA PHE A 103 -21.24 5.91 -3.54
C PHE A 103 -20.89 7.15 -4.40
N ASP A 104 -21.40 7.21 -5.61
CA ASP A 104 -21.13 8.32 -6.54
C ASP A 104 -21.77 9.64 -6.06
N ALA A 105 -22.97 9.58 -5.50
CA ALA A 105 -23.65 10.75 -4.95
C ALA A 105 -22.89 11.33 -3.74
N TYR A 106 -22.40 10.46 -2.86
CA TYR A 106 -21.58 10.84 -1.71
C TYR A 106 -20.30 11.55 -2.14
N TRP A 107 -19.54 10.97 -3.07
CA TRP A 107 -18.28 11.57 -3.51
C TRP A 107 -18.50 12.84 -4.32
N THR A 108 -19.54 12.91 -5.16
CA THR A 108 -19.90 14.13 -5.88
C THR A 108 -20.22 15.28 -4.92
N LYS A 109 -21.01 15.03 -3.88
CA LYS A 109 -21.32 16.01 -2.83
C LYS A 109 -20.04 16.42 -2.07
N THR A 110 -19.19 15.46 -1.76
CA THR A 110 -17.97 15.67 -1.00
C THR A 110 -16.94 16.50 -1.78
N LEU A 111 -16.78 16.27 -3.08
CA LEU A 111 -15.91 17.07 -3.96
C LEU A 111 -16.42 18.51 -4.10
N LYS A 112 -17.73 18.73 -4.21
CA LYS A 112 -18.30 20.10 -4.20
C LYS A 112 -18.01 20.88 -2.91
N LEU A 113 -17.83 20.19 -1.76
CA LEU A 113 -17.37 20.84 -0.53
C LEU A 113 -15.87 21.18 -0.61
N LEU A 114 -15.09 20.31 -1.24
CA LEU A 114 -13.65 20.53 -1.43
C LEU A 114 -13.37 21.71 -2.38
N ASP A 115 -14.20 21.95 -3.40
CA ASP A 115 -14.07 23.08 -4.33
C ASP A 115 -14.09 24.45 -3.62
N LYS A 116 -14.76 24.52 -2.46
CA LYS A 116 -14.83 25.74 -1.64
C LYS A 116 -13.60 25.97 -0.76
N VAL A 117 -12.70 24.99 -0.68
CA VAL A 117 -11.49 25.08 0.13
C VAL A 117 -10.40 25.81 -0.65
N GLU A 118 -9.97 26.95 -0.12
CA GLU A 118 -8.85 27.71 -0.68
C GLU A 118 -7.56 26.86 -0.66
N LEU A 119 -6.82 26.87 -1.76
CA LEU A 119 -5.55 26.16 -1.84
C LEU A 119 -4.49 26.73 -0.89
N ALA A 120 -4.41 28.07 -0.80
CA ALA A 120 -3.50 28.82 0.08
C ALA A 120 -2.10 28.16 0.22
N PRO A 121 -1.36 27.99 -0.87
CA PRO A 121 -0.10 27.25 -0.87
C PRO A 121 0.99 28.03 -0.12
N LYS A 122 1.84 27.26 0.62
CA LYS A 122 3.09 27.77 1.17
C LYS A 122 4.21 26.91 0.61
N MET A 123 5.34 27.53 0.29
CA MET A 123 6.50 26.88 -0.30
C MET A 123 7.78 27.48 0.30
N ASP A 124 8.49 26.67 1.06
CA ASP A 124 9.74 27.05 1.71
C ASP A 124 10.89 26.25 1.09
N LEU A 125 11.90 26.95 0.55
CA LEU A 125 13.05 26.31 -0.09
C LEU A 125 13.88 25.56 0.96
N ILE A 126 14.21 24.28 0.66
CA ILE A 126 15.14 23.48 1.48
C ILE A 126 16.51 23.52 0.78
N ALA A 127 17.27 24.58 1.05
CA ALA A 127 18.49 24.88 0.31
C ALA A 127 19.54 23.76 0.33
N ASP A 128 19.70 23.08 1.46
CA ASP A 128 20.62 21.96 1.68
C ASP A 128 20.25 20.68 0.91
N ARG A 129 19.01 20.58 0.41
CA ARG A 129 18.56 19.47 -0.44
C ARG A 129 18.54 19.80 -1.94
N CYS A 130 18.76 21.08 -2.28
CA CYS A 130 18.82 21.49 -3.69
C CYS A 130 20.10 20.96 -4.36
N THR A 131 20.03 20.79 -5.68
CA THR A 131 21.19 20.44 -6.51
C THR A 131 21.36 21.48 -7.61
N ASP A 132 22.38 21.35 -8.45
CA ASP A 132 22.57 22.25 -9.62
C ASP A 132 21.38 22.19 -10.59
N LYS A 133 20.62 21.11 -10.60
CA LYS A 133 19.54 20.85 -11.54
C LYS A 133 18.14 20.91 -10.95
N VAL A 134 18.00 20.82 -9.62
CA VAL A 134 16.72 20.61 -8.94
C VAL A 134 16.58 21.51 -7.73
N ASP A 135 15.45 22.20 -7.63
CA ASP A 135 14.99 22.85 -6.41
C ASP A 135 14.12 21.95 -5.60
N VAL A 136 14.28 21.99 -4.27
CA VAL A 136 13.52 21.20 -3.29
C VAL A 136 12.81 22.13 -2.33
N TYR A 137 11.51 21.96 -2.17
CA TYR A 137 10.68 22.79 -1.30
C TYR A 137 9.93 21.93 -0.29
N HIS A 138 9.84 22.39 0.95
CA HIS A 138 8.80 21.98 1.87
C HIS A 138 7.53 22.76 1.53
N ILE A 139 6.44 22.06 1.29
CA ILE A 139 5.18 22.72 0.89
C ILE A 139 4.04 22.38 1.83
N SER A 140 3.06 23.25 1.88
CA SER A 140 1.75 22.92 2.42
C SER A 140 0.64 23.65 1.68
N PHE A 141 -0.56 23.03 1.68
CA PHE A 141 -1.75 23.64 1.10
C PHE A 141 -3.01 23.26 1.90
N GLY A 142 -4.08 24.03 1.68
CA GLY A 142 -5.33 23.86 2.41
C GLY A 142 -6.05 22.56 2.08
N ASN A 143 -6.74 22.01 3.08
CA ASN A 143 -7.61 20.86 2.97
C ASN A 143 -8.88 21.09 3.79
N ILE A 144 -9.84 20.14 3.72
CA ILE A 144 -11.12 20.26 4.41
C ILE A 144 -10.98 20.54 5.92
N LYS A 145 -12.03 21.16 6.50
CA LYS A 145 -12.12 21.46 7.95
C LYS A 145 -10.93 22.27 8.48
N GLY A 146 -10.35 23.17 7.68
CA GLY A 146 -9.22 24.01 8.08
C GLY A 146 -7.90 23.26 8.26
N THR A 147 -7.83 21.99 7.88
CA THR A 147 -6.58 21.22 7.93
C THR A 147 -5.66 21.55 6.77
N ARG A 148 -4.41 21.15 6.84
CA ARG A 148 -3.44 21.30 5.75
C ARG A 148 -2.84 19.94 5.36
N MET A 149 -2.44 19.84 4.11
CA MET A 149 -1.55 18.80 3.62
C MET A 149 -0.13 19.36 3.55
N TYR A 150 0.84 18.51 3.81
CA TYR A 150 2.27 18.85 3.75
C TYR A 150 2.98 17.89 2.80
N GLY A 151 4.07 18.35 2.20
CA GLY A 151 4.86 17.52 1.31
C GLY A 151 6.22 18.09 0.99
N VAL A 152 7.02 17.32 0.26
CA VAL A 152 8.26 17.77 -0.36
C VAL A 152 8.05 17.80 -1.86
N LEU A 153 8.22 18.99 -2.43
CA LEU A 153 8.16 19.23 -3.87
C LEU A 153 9.58 19.30 -4.42
N THR A 154 9.84 18.59 -5.51
CA THR A 154 11.08 18.68 -6.26
C THR A 154 10.79 19.10 -7.70
N MET A 155 11.49 20.13 -8.19
CA MET A 155 11.27 20.69 -9.54
C MET A 155 12.59 20.92 -10.26
N PRO A 156 12.64 20.73 -11.61
CA PRO A 156 13.78 21.16 -12.39
C PRO A 156 14.01 22.66 -12.28
N LYS A 157 15.27 23.08 -12.08
CA LYS A 157 15.66 24.50 -12.12
C LYS A 157 15.51 25.12 -13.50
N LYS A 158 15.84 24.32 -14.53
CA LYS A 158 15.75 24.76 -15.91
C LYS A 158 14.32 25.21 -16.24
N GLU A 159 14.21 26.33 -16.96
CA GLU A 159 12.93 26.80 -17.47
C GLU A 159 12.32 25.80 -18.44
N GLY A 160 10.98 25.66 -18.39
CA GLY A 160 10.25 24.70 -19.22
C GLY A 160 8.92 24.28 -18.62
N LYS A 161 8.22 23.41 -19.33
CA LYS A 161 6.97 22.79 -18.92
C LYS A 161 7.18 21.29 -18.71
N TYR A 162 6.84 20.79 -17.52
CA TYR A 162 7.14 19.43 -17.08
C TYR A 162 5.88 18.68 -16.68
N PRO A 163 5.81 17.37 -16.91
CA PRO A 163 4.79 16.53 -16.30
C PRO A 163 4.98 16.48 -14.78
N SER A 164 3.86 16.38 -14.08
CA SER A 164 3.84 16.31 -12.63
C SER A 164 3.53 14.90 -12.15
N ILE A 165 4.17 14.49 -11.06
CA ILE A 165 3.96 13.19 -10.42
C ILE A 165 3.59 13.44 -8.96
N LEU A 166 2.39 13.02 -8.57
CA LEU A 166 1.98 12.91 -7.18
C LEU A 166 2.41 11.54 -6.64
N LYS A 167 3.36 11.52 -5.72
CA LYS A 167 3.78 10.31 -5.02
C LYS A 167 3.09 10.25 -3.67
N VAL A 168 2.22 9.25 -3.49
CA VAL A 168 1.44 9.05 -2.27
C VAL A 168 2.07 7.96 -1.40
N PRO A 169 2.06 8.12 -0.05
CA PRO A 169 2.86 7.29 0.84
C PRO A 169 2.25 5.93 1.12
N GLY A 170 3.11 4.95 1.39
CA GLY A 170 2.76 3.73 2.12
C GLY A 170 2.31 4.02 3.55
N ALA A 171 1.99 2.98 4.31
CA ALA A 171 1.59 3.12 5.71
C ALA A 171 2.76 3.60 6.58
N GLY A 172 2.42 4.32 7.66
CA GLY A 172 3.36 4.81 8.65
C GLY A 172 3.36 6.32 8.80
N VAL A 173 4.07 6.78 9.82
CA VAL A 173 4.28 8.21 10.16
C VAL A 173 5.77 8.46 10.05
N HIS A 174 6.20 9.16 9.00
CA HIS A 174 7.63 9.34 8.71
C HIS A 174 7.91 10.61 7.90
N ALA A 175 9.17 11.02 7.90
CA ALA A 175 9.65 12.12 7.08
C ALA A 175 9.62 11.80 5.58
N MET A 176 9.59 12.85 4.76
CA MET A 176 9.74 12.75 3.30
C MET A 176 11.05 13.41 2.88
N SER A 177 11.71 12.79 1.90
CA SER A 177 12.99 13.29 1.39
C SER A 177 12.85 14.14 0.14
N GLY A 178 11.82 13.86 -0.68
CA GLY A 178 11.68 14.37 -2.04
C GLY A 178 12.39 13.46 -3.07
N ASN A 179 11.97 13.54 -4.31
CA ASN A 179 12.51 12.71 -5.40
C ASN A 179 13.35 13.52 -6.39
N VAL A 180 14.56 13.88 -5.96
CA VAL A 180 15.52 14.66 -6.77
C VAL A 180 15.87 13.92 -8.08
N ALA A 181 15.98 12.59 -8.04
CA ALA A 181 16.37 11.79 -9.20
C ALA A 181 15.35 11.90 -10.37
N TRP A 182 14.05 11.87 -10.07
CA TRP A 182 13.02 12.03 -11.10
C TRP A 182 12.91 13.48 -11.56
N ALA A 183 13.07 14.43 -10.66
CA ALA A 183 13.08 15.85 -11.02
C ALA A 183 14.26 16.20 -11.93
N ALA A 184 15.44 15.65 -11.69
CA ALA A 184 16.60 15.81 -12.56
C ALA A 184 16.40 15.23 -13.97
N LYS A 185 15.47 14.30 -14.14
CA LYS A 185 15.06 13.71 -15.43
C LYS A 185 13.92 14.48 -16.11
N GLY A 186 13.47 15.60 -15.54
CA GLY A 186 12.47 16.46 -16.16
C GLY A 186 11.03 16.18 -15.73
N ALA A 187 10.80 15.85 -14.47
CA ALA A 187 9.46 15.77 -13.86
C ALA A 187 9.35 16.75 -12.68
N ILE A 188 8.17 17.25 -12.41
CA ILE A 188 7.81 17.85 -11.12
C ILE A 188 7.33 16.71 -10.22
N VAL A 189 7.91 16.52 -9.03
CA VAL A 189 7.49 15.42 -8.14
C VAL A 189 7.09 15.99 -6.78
N LEU A 190 5.87 15.67 -6.37
CA LEU A 190 5.35 15.99 -5.05
C LEU A 190 5.17 14.72 -4.24
N GLU A 191 5.94 14.56 -3.16
CA GLU A 191 5.73 13.54 -2.13
C GLU A 191 4.93 14.15 -1.00
N ILE A 192 3.74 13.63 -0.70
CA ILE A 192 2.86 14.15 0.36
C ILE A 192 2.86 13.27 1.60
N GLY A 193 2.75 13.91 2.78
CA GLY A 193 2.35 13.25 4.03
C GLY A 193 0.85 13.31 4.23
N ILE A 194 0.28 12.31 4.88
CA ILE A 194 -1.18 12.17 5.04
C ILE A 194 -1.71 12.56 6.43
N HIS A 195 -0.83 12.84 7.37
CA HIS A 195 -1.21 13.05 8.78
C HIS A 195 -1.55 14.52 9.12
N GLY A 196 -1.35 15.45 8.17
CA GLY A 196 -1.59 16.88 8.39
C GLY A 196 -0.54 17.56 9.27
N ILE A 197 0.66 17.02 9.29
CA ILE A 197 1.84 17.54 9.99
C ILE A 197 2.99 17.77 9.00
N PRO A 198 3.93 18.68 9.27
CA PRO A 198 5.13 18.86 8.45
C PRO A 198 5.86 17.53 8.23
N VAL A 199 6.51 17.38 7.07
CA VAL A 199 7.13 16.11 6.65
C VAL A 199 8.66 16.14 6.67
N ILE A 200 9.25 17.16 7.24
CA ILE A 200 10.71 17.37 7.33
C ILE A 200 11.20 17.54 8.77
N LEU A 201 10.40 17.10 9.74
CA LEU A 201 10.78 17.15 11.17
C LEU A 201 11.75 16.01 11.50
N GLU A 202 12.32 16.06 12.70
CA GLU A 202 13.23 15.02 13.18
C GLU A 202 12.53 13.66 13.34
N SER A 203 13.28 12.58 13.09
CA SER A 203 12.76 11.21 13.09
C SER A 203 12.14 10.79 14.43
N GLY A 204 12.70 11.24 15.56
CA GLY A 204 12.19 10.96 16.90
C GLY A 204 10.74 11.40 17.08
N LEU A 205 10.38 12.59 16.58
CA LEU A 205 9.03 13.12 16.68
C LEU A 205 8.00 12.25 15.93
N TYR A 206 8.37 11.72 14.75
CA TYR A 206 7.47 10.82 14.03
C TYR A 206 7.28 9.50 14.77
N SER A 207 8.31 8.99 15.43
CA SER A 207 8.23 7.80 16.27
C SER A 207 7.27 8.03 17.44
N ASP A 208 7.39 9.16 18.13
CA ASP A 208 6.50 9.52 19.26
C ASP A 208 5.05 9.68 18.81
N LEU A 209 4.82 10.36 17.68
CA LEU A 209 3.48 10.49 17.11
C LEU A 209 2.88 9.15 16.68
N SER A 210 3.70 8.27 16.08
CA SER A 210 3.27 6.92 15.66
C SER A 210 2.88 6.03 16.84
N ASN A 211 3.61 6.14 17.95
CA ASN A 211 3.33 5.41 19.18
C ASN A 211 2.25 6.08 20.07
N GLY A 212 1.96 7.36 19.81
CA GLY A 212 1.00 8.19 20.54
C GLY A 212 -0.29 8.43 19.73
N VAL A 213 -0.56 9.72 19.47
CA VAL A 213 -1.84 10.19 18.90
C VAL A 213 -2.13 9.70 17.48
N LEU A 214 -1.15 9.25 16.75
CA LEU A 214 -1.30 8.65 15.42
C LEU A 214 -1.21 7.11 15.43
N SER A 215 -1.16 6.50 16.60
CA SER A 215 -1.26 5.05 16.72
C SER A 215 -2.58 4.57 16.11
N ASN A 216 -2.52 3.48 15.35
CA ASN A 216 -3.69 2.91 14.68
C ASN A 216 -4.55 3.93 13.90
N TYR A 217 -3.93 4.96 13.32
CA TYR A 217 -4.64 6.01 12.56
C TYR A 217 -5.59 5.47 11.49
N VAL A 218 -5.35 4.27 11.01
CA VAL A 218 -6.22 3.59 10.03
C VAL A 218 -7.63 3.32 10.58
N LEU A 219 -7.81 3.33 11.89
CA LEU A 219 -9.10 3.15 12.57
C LEU A 219 -9.77 4.48 12.98
N HIS A 220 -9.06 5.61 12.88
CA HIS A 220 -9.60 6.88 13.38
C HIS A 220 -10.88 7.29 12.66
N GLY A 221 -12.00 7.35 13.40
CA GLY A 221 -13.32 7.71 12.90
C GLY A 221 -13.94 6.68 11.96
N ILE A 222 -13.53 5.40 12.03
CA ILE A 222 -13.97 4.32 11.12
C ILE A 222 -15.48 4.06 11.21
N GLU A 223 -16.10 4.37 12.33
CA GLU A 223 -17.52 4.20 12.58
C GLU A 223 -18.43 5.16 11.76
N ASN A 224 -17.82 6.19 11.13
CA ASN A 224 -18.58 7.17 10.36
C ASN A 224 -17.77 7.67 9.14
N ARG A 225 -18.30 7.46 7.94
CA ARG A 225 -17.67 7.86 6.68
C ARG A 225 -17.33 9.36 6.58
N ASP A 226 -18.04 10.25 7.32
CA ASP A 226 -17.80 11.69 7.30
C ASP A 226 -16.67 12.13 8.24
N THR A 227 -16.32 11.32 9.22
CA THR A 227 -15.24 11.55 10.18
C THR A 227 -14.03 10.66 9.93
N TYR A 228 -14.17 9.61 9.11
CA TYR A 228 -13.12 8.67 8.84
C TYR A 228 -11.84 9.35 8.33
N PHE A 229 -10.71 8.96 8.92
CA PHE A 229 -9.40 9.55 8.63
C PHE A 229 -9.09 9.62 7.13
N PHE A 230 -9.31 8.54 6.41
CA PHE A 230 -8.99 8.48 4.98
C PHE A 230 -9.88 9.35 4.09
N ARG A 231 -11.08 9.75 4.52
CA ARG A 231 -11.87 10.74 3.78
C ARG A 231 -11.09 12.03 3.58
N ARG A 232 -10.48 12.55 4.66
CA ARG A 232 -9.62 13.74 4.60
C ARG A 232 -8.39 13.51 3.73
N VAL A 233 -7.81 12.32 3.78
CA VAL A 233 -6.63 11.96 2.99
C VAL A 233 -6.94 11.91 1.51
N TYR A 234 -8.03 11.27 1.10
CA TYR A 234 -8.46 11.24 -0.31
C TYR A 234 -8.68 12.64 -0.88
N LEU A 235 -9.38 13.50 -0.13
CA LEU A 235 -9.60 14.89 -0.53
C LEU A 235 -8.28 15.68 -0.58
N GLY A 236 -7.36 15.41 0.33
CA GLY A 236 -6.02 15.98 0.31
C GLY A 236 -5.21 15.56 -0.93
N CYS A 237 -5.39 14.33 -1.40
CA CYS A 237 -4.77 13.90 -2.67
C CYS A 237 -5.35 14.65 -3.88
N VAL A 238 -6.67 14.89 -3.92
CA VAL A 238 -7.29 15.72 -4.96
C VAL A 238 -6.78 17.17 -4.89
N LYS A 239 -6.66 17.76 -3.68
CA LYS A 239 -6.05 19.09 -3.52
C LYS A 239 -4.56 19.13 -3.92
N ALA A 240 -3.84 18.02 -3.80
CA ALA A 240 -2.46 17.92 -4.30
C ALA A 240 -2.41 18.00 -5.84
N VAL A 241 -3.41 17.47 -6.52
CA VAL A 241 -3.56 17.64 -7.99
C VAL A 241 -3.82 19.11 -8.33
N ASP A 242 -4.71 19.82 -7.60
CA ASP A 242 -4.94 21.26 -7.76
C ASP A 242 -3.62 22.03 -7.61
N PHE A 243 -2.85 21.72 -6.56
CA PHE A 243 -1.56 22.36 -6.31
C PHE A 243 -0.57 22.12 -7.46
N LEU A 244 -0.41 20.88 -7.94
CA LEU A 244 0.49 20.56 -9.04
C LEU A 244 0.10 21.26 -10.34
N LEU A 245 -1.19 21.37 -10.63
CA LEU A 245 -1.71 22.04 -11.81
C LEU A 245 -1.57 23.58 -11.72
N SER A 246 -1.51 24.15 -10.52
CA SER A 246 -1.32 25.59 -10.31
C SER A 246 0.13 26.06 -10.54
N LEU A 247 1.10 25.14 -10.58
CA LEU A 247 2.51 25.47 -10.76
C LEU A 247 2.78 25.98 -12.17
N THR A 248 3.51 27.10 -12.29
CA THR A 248 3.85 27.72 -13.57
C THR A 248 4.66 26.80 -14.49
N LYS A 249 5.47 25.90 -13.92
CA LYS A 249 6.27 24.90 -14.65
C LYS A 249 5.49 23.63 -15.00
N SER A 250 4.24 23.47 -14.57
CA SER A 250 3.41 22.32 -14.97
C SER A 250 3.02 22.37 -16.44
N ASN A 251 3.02 21.22 -17.13
CA ASN A 251 2.51 21.07 -18.48
C ASN A 251 1.05 20.60 -18.52
N GLY A 252 0.36 20.56 -17.36
CA GLY A 252 -1.03 20.13 -17.22
C GLY A 252 -1.23 18.61 -17.13
N LYS A 253 -0.19 17.79 -17.28
CA LYS A 253 -0.28 16.33 -17.13
C LYS A 253 0.16 15.93 -15.72
N VAL A 254 -0.72 15.23 -15.00
CA VAL A 254 -0.46 14.74 -13.65
C VAL A 254 -0.61 13.22 -13.61
N GLY A 255 0.44 12.54 -13.18
CA GLY A 255 0.38 11.12 -12.81
C GLY A 255 0.33 10.95 -11.29
N VAL A 256 -0.27 9.87 -10.80
CA VAL A 256 -0.22 9.47 -9.39
C VAL A 256 0.39 8.09 -9.24
N ILE A 257 1.25 7.91 -8.22
CA ILE A 257 1.95 6.64 -7.99
C ILE A 257 2.10 6.34 -6.50
N GLY A 258 1.93 5.07 -6.15
CA GLY A 258 2.17 4.59 -4.80
C GLY A 258 2.09 3.08 -4.65
N GLY A 259 2.65 2.58 -3.55
CA GLY A 259 2.60 1.16 -3.17
C GLY A 259 1.89 0.95 -1.84
N SER A 260 1.35 -0.24 -1.61
CA SER A 260 0.63 -0.59 -0.37
C SER A 260 -0.54 0.39 -0.10
N GLN A 261 -0.57 1.06 1.06
CA GLN A 261 -1.52 2.16 1.31
C GLN A 261 -1.49 3.22 0.19
N GLY A 262 -0.29 3.55 -0.32
CA GLY A 262 -0.14 4.47 -1.46
C GLY A 262 -0.75 3.93 -2.76
N GLY A 263 -0.75 2.62 -2.96
CA GLY A 263 -1.45 1.98 -4.07
C GLY A 263 -2.96 2.22 -4.01
N MET A 264 -3.56 2.05 -2.82
CA MET A 264 -4.96 2.40 -2.56
C MET A 264 -5.22 3.90 -2.78
N LEU A 265 -4.34 4.77 -2.26
CA LEU A 265 -4.46 6.23 -2.46
C LEU A 265 -4.37 6.62 -3.94
N SER A 266 -3.52 5.93 -4.72
CA SER A 266 -3.40 6.16 -6.17
C SER A 266 -4.70 5.80 -6.89
N LEU A 267 -5.31 4.65 -6.57
CA LEU A 267 -6.61 4.25 -7.12
C LEU A 267 -7.71 5.24 -6.75
N ALA A 268 -7.81 5.60 -5.46
CA ALA A 268 -8.82 6.55 -4.98
C ALA A 268 -8.66 7.93 -5.64
N THR A 269 -7.43 8.43 -5.77
CA THR A 269 -7.16 9.73 -6.42
C THR A 269 -7.59 9.71 -7.88
N SER A 270 -7.23 8.65 -8.62
CA SER A 270 -7.60 8.52 -10.05
C SER A 270 -9.10 8.35 -10.27
N TYR A 271 -9.80 7.73 -9.31
CA TYR A 271 -11.26 7.65 -9.37
C TYR A 271 -11.91 9.02 -9.13
N LEU A 272 -11.45 9.74 -8.11
CA LEU A 272 -12.05 11.02 -7.68
C LEU A 272 -11.66 12.19 -8.59
N ASP A 273 -10.51 12.14 -9.24
CA ASP A 273 -9.99 13.23 -10.07
C ASP A 273 -9.69 12.78 -11.50
N LYS A 274 -10.55 13.17 -12.44
CA LYS A 274 -10.43 12.79 -13.85
C LYS A 274 -9.31 13.51 -14.61
N ARG A 275 -8.61 14.46 -13.97
CA ARG A 275 -7.44 15.15 -14.53
C ARG A 275 -6.17 14.30 -14.42
N ILE A 276 -6.20 13.17 -13.68
CA ILE A 276 -5.09 12.21 -13.62
C ILE A 276 -4.89 11.57 -15.00
N SER A 277 -3.69 11.72 -15.54
CA SER A 277 -3.31 11.22 -16.88
C SER A 277 -2.70 9.82 -16.85
N ALA A 278 -2.12 9.41 -15.72
CA ALA A 278 -1.51 8.09 -15.53
C ALA A 278 -1.53 7.68 -14.06
N THR A 279 -1.67 6.38 -13.82
CA THR A 279 -1.72 5.83 -12.47
C THR A 279 -0.77 4.64 -12.34
N GLY A 280 0.18 4.72 -11.39
CA GLY A 280 1.06 3.63 -11.01
C GLY A 280 0.62 3.03 -9.68
N VAL A 281 0.22 1.77 -9.69
CA VAL A 281 -0.27 1.07 -8.50
C VAL A 281 0.56 -0.17 -8.22
N TYR A 282 1.13 -0.24 -7.03
CA TYR A 282 1.87 -1.42 -6.57
C TYR A 282 1.15 -2.04 -5.38
N PHE A 283 0.82 -3.34 -5.48
CA PHE A 283 0.24 -4.15 -4.39
C PHE A 283 -0.69 -3.34 -3.45
N PRO A 284 -1.84 -2.84 -3.93
CA PRO A 284 -2.67 -1.90 -3.19
C PRO A 284 -3.23 -2.52 -1.91
N ALA A 285 -3.18 -1.76 -0.82
CA ALA A 285 -3.84 -2.10 0.44
C ALA A 285 -5.35 -1.84 0.39
N PHE A 286 -6.08 -2.16 1.46
CA PHE A 286 -7.53 -1.95 1.64
C PHE A 286 -8.43 -2.71 0.67
N CYS A 287 -7.88 -3.64 -0.11
CA CYS A 287 -8.69 -4.43 -1.04
C CYS A 287 -9.54 -5.45 -0.28
N ASP A 288 -10.83 -5.52 -0.64
CA ASP A 288 -11.79 -6.56 -0.23
C ASP A 288 -11.76 -6.87 1.29
N GLN A 289 -11.86 -5.83 2.13
CA GLN A 289 -11.76 -5.99 3.59
C GLN A 289 -12.81 -6.94 4.17
N GLU A 290 -14.03 -6.97 3.60
CA GLU A 290 -15.12 -7.84 4.02
C GLU A 290 -14.87 -9.33 3.74
N ALA A 291 -13.85 -9.68 2.95
CA ALA A 291 -13.55 -11.06 2.60
C ALA A 291 -13.36 -11.95 3.84
N TYR A 292 -12.83 -11.42 4.96
CA TYR A 292 -12.71 -12.14 6.23
C TYR A 292 -14.05 -12.61 6.79
N MET A 293 -15.12 -11.84 6.62
CA MET A 293 -16.47 -12.20 7.05
C MET A 293 -17.04 -13.35 6.22
N HIS A 294 -16.46 -13.61 5.06
CA HIS A 294 -16.85 -14.68 4.12
C HIS A 294 -15.82 -15.83 4.04
N GLY A 295 -14.96 -15.97 5.07
CA GLY A 295 -13.98 -17.06 5.15
C GLY A 295 -12.82 -16.96 4.17
N ARG A 296 -12.49 -15.76 3.69
CA ARG A 296 -11.38 -15.50 2.78
C ARG A 296 -10.56 -14.30 3.26
N THR A 297 -9.28 -14.27 2.93
CA THR A 297 -8.40 -13.15 3.27
C THR A 297 -8.81 -11.86 2.57
N GLY A 298 -8.88 -10.77 3.33
CA GLY A 298 -8.92 -9.39 2.85
C GLY A 298 -7.53 -8.74 2.90
N GLY A 299 -7.37 -7.59 2.26
CA GLY A 299 -6.13 -6.83 2.24
C GLY A 299 -5.78 -6.19 3.59
N TRP A 300 -4.54 -5.70 3.71
CA TRP A 300 -4.15 -4.85 4.84
C TRP A 300 -5.08 -3.61 4.93
N PRO A 301 -5.48 -3.14 6.13
CA PRO A 301 -4.99 -3.48 7.47
C PRO A 301 -5.72 -4.65 8.17
N HIS A 302 -6.44 -5.49 7.44
CA HIS A 302 -7.08 -6.70 7.97
C HIS A 302 -8.13 -6.43 9.05
N PHE A 303 -8.97 -5.41 8.87
CA PHE A 303 -9.93 -4.92 9.86
C PHE A 303 -10.81 -6.01 10.46
N PHE A 304 -11.27 -6.97 9.66
CA PHE A 304 -12.18 -8.03 10.09
C PHE A 304 -11.49 -9.37 10.38
N LYS A 305 -10.15 -9.40 10.44
CA LYS A 305 -9.41 -10.63 10.75
C LYS A 305 -9.67 -11.12 12.17
N ASN A 306 -9.69 -10.19 13.13
CA ASN A 306 -10.08 -10.42 14.49
C ASN A 306 -11.51 -9.87 14.64
N LYS A 307 -12.47 -10.73 14.96
CA LYS A 307 -13.90 -10.41 15.09
C LYS A 307 -14.23 -9.30 16.12
N GLU A 308 -13.23 -8.68 16.71
CA GLU A 308 -13.34 -7.64 17.75
C GLU A 308 -13.73 -6.25 17.21
N ILE A 309 -13.79 -6.08 15.86
CA ILE A 309 -14.14 -4.80 15.22
C ILE A 309 -15.55 -4.85 14.59
N CYS A 310 -16.24 -5.97 14.72
CA CYS A 310 -17.59 -6.16 14.22
C CYS A 310 -18.66 -5.77 15.24
#